data_7e3a3ce2b993f5df5e68bde445973d7f
#
_entry.id   7e3a3ce2b993f5df5e68bde445973d7f
#
_cell.length_a   1.000
_cell.length_b   1.000
_cell.length_c   1.000
_cell.angle_alpha   90.00
_cell.angle_beta   90.00
_cell.angle_gamma   90.00
#
_symmetry.space_group_name_H-M   'P 1'
#
loop_
_entity.id
_entity.type
_entity.pdbx_description
1 polymer ?
#
loop_
_entity_poly.entity_id
_entity_poly.type
_entity_poly.pdbx_seq_one_letter_code
_entity_poly.pdbx_strand_id
1 'polypeptide(L)'
;MRSRMQGVTLIELMIVVVVLSILATIAYPSYRQYVAKAKRNEAKAALLQIATRQESFYLQNNTYTTDMTNLGFGAANNVVTSTGTYIVNVTAADASTFAANATYQNADAEAGKCATFAIDGRGSKASTPYNDCWTNTRR
;
A
#
# COMPACT_ATOMS: atom_id res chain seq x y z
N MET A 1 14.97 -35.53 -43.69
CA MET A 1 15.56 -34.16 -43.66
C MET A 1 16.15 -33.92 -42.28
N ARG A 2 17.49 -33.76 -42.18
CA ARG A 2 18.15 -33.40 -40.91
C ARG A 2 18.09 -31.88 -40.80
N SER A 3 17.29 -31.35 -39.87
CA SER A 3 17.35 -29.93 -39.48
C SER A 3 18.69 -29.67 -38.82
N ARG A 4 19.50 -28.78 -39.40
CA ARG A 4 20.73 -28.28 -38.77
C ARG A 4 20.31 -27.44 -37.57
N MET A 5 20.56 -27.93 -36.36
CA MET A 5 20.52 -27.09 -35.14
C MET A 5 21.67 -26.08 -35.24
N GLN A 6 21.34 -24.84 -35.52
CA GLN A 6 22.31 -23.73 -35.45
C GLN A 6 22.51 -23.38 -33.96
N GLY A 7 23.73 -23.58 -33.48
CA GLY A 7 24.12 -23.17 -32.12
C GLY A 7 24.29 -21.66 -32.04
N VAL A 8 23.92 -21.08 -30.91
CA VAL A 8 24.17 -19.64 -30.58
C VAL A 8 25.66 -19.41 -30.40
N THR A 9 26.20 -18.34 -30.98
CA THR A 9 27.61 -18.00 -30.84
C THR A 9 27.88 -17.34 -29.48
N LEU A 10 29.11 -17.46 -28.98
CA LEU A 10 29.51 -16.85 -27.70
C LEU A 10 29.39 -15.32 -27.76
N ILE A 11 29.71 -14.69 -28.88
CA ILE A 11 29.59 -13.23 -29.08
C ILE A 11 28.13 -12.78 -29.05
N GLU A 12 27.23 -13.55 -29.60
CA GLU A 12 25.79 -13.27 -29.61
C GLU A 12 25.23 -13.29 -28.18
N LEU A 13 25.63 -14.26 -27.35
CA LEU A 13 25.30 -14.33 -25.93
C LEU A 13 25.85 -13.12 -25.16
N MET A 14 27.09 -12.71 -25.42
CA MET A 14 27.70 -11.53 -24.78
C MET A 14 26.92 -10.25 -25.09
N ILE A 15 26.53 -10.05 -26.35
CA ILE A 15 25.75 -8.86 -26.76
C ILE A 15 24.40 -8.85 -26.07
N VAL A 16 23.71 -9.97 -26.00
CA VAL A 16 22.40 -10.09 -25.33
C VAL A 16 22.53 -9.74 -23.85
N VAL A 17 23.52 -10.27 -23.16
CA VAL A 17 23.75 -9.96 -21.72
C VAL A 17 24.03 -8.46 -21.49
N VAL A 18 24.84 -7.83 -22.35
CA VAL A 18 25.13 -6.39 -22.27
C VAL A 18 23.86 -5.57 -22.46
N VAL A 19 23.05 -5.88 -23.47
CA VAL A 19 21.78 -5.17 -23.75
C VAL A 19 20.81 -5.34 -22.57
N LEU A 20 20.63 -6.57 -22.05
CA LEU A 20 19.78 -6.83 -20.89
C LEU A 20 20.25 -6.08 -19.65
N SER A 21 21.56 -5.99 -19.42
CA SER A 21 22.13 -5.25 -18.28
C SER A 21 21.78 -3.76 -18.34
N ILE A 22 21.90 -3.15 -19.53
CA ILE A 22 21.55 -1.74 -19.74
C ILE A 22 20.05 -1.51 -19.49
N LEU A 23 19.19 -2.37 -20.01
CA LEU A 23 17.75 -2.27 -19.81
C LEU A 23 17.35 -2.48 -18.34
N ALA A 24 18.00 -3.40 -17.63
CA ALA A 24 17.74 -3.68 -16.23
C ALA A 24 18.05 -2.49 -15.33
N THR A 25 19.10 -1.72 -15.61
CA THR A 25 19.47 -0.53 -14.81
C THR A 25 18.40 0.55 -14.81
N ILE A 26 17.62 0.67 -15.89
CA ILE A 26 16.53 1.63 -16.03
C ILE A 26 15.21 1.04 -15.50
N ALA A 27 14.93 -0.21 -15.82
CA ALA A 27 13.68 -0.87 -15.47
C ALA A 27 13.52 -1.13 -13.96
N TYR A 28 14.61 -1.52 -13.27
CA TYR A 28 14.56 -1.91 -11.86
C TYR A 28 14.11 -0.76 -10.91
N PRO A 29 14.69 0.46 -10.95
CA PRO A 29 14.25 1.55 -10.09
C PRO A 29 12.81 1.99 -10.38
N SER A 30 12.40 1.99 -11.65
CA SER A 30 11.02 2.32 -12.04
C SER A 30 10.02 1.31 -11.48
N TYR A 31 10.33 0.02 -11.56
CA TYR A 31 9.50 -1.05 -10.99
C TYR A 31 9.33 -0.91 -9.48
N ARG A 32 10.41 -0.64 -8.73
CA ARG A 32 10.34 -0.44 -7.27
C ARG A 32 9.44 0.72 -6.89
N GLN A 33 9.50 1.82 -7.61
CA GLN A 33 8.63 2.99 -7.37
C GLN A 33 7.16 2.65 -7.63
N TYR A 34 6.86 1.89 -8.68
CA TYR A 34 5.52 1.45 -9.00
C TYR A 34 4.94 0.55 -7.88
N VAL A 35 5.72 -0.42 -7.41
CA VAL A 35 5.32 -1.31 -6.31
C VAL A 35 5.08 -0.52 -5.02
N ALA A 36 5.94 0.44 -4.68
CA ALA A 36 5.75 1.29 -3.50
C ALA A 36 4.44 2.09 -3.57
N LYS A 37 4.14 2.67 -4.73
CA LYS A 37 2.87 3.39 -4.96
C LYS A 37 1.66 2.47 -4.85
N ALA A 38 1.73 1.24 -5.37
CA ALA A 38 0.67 0.26 -5.27
C ALA A 38 0.37 -0.08 -3.80
N LYS A 39 1.39 -0.33 -3.00
CA LYS A 39 1.27 -0.58 -1.55
C LYS A 39 0.64 0.60 -0.80
N ARG A 40 1.06 1.84 -1.09
CA ARG A 40 0.45 3.05 -0.50
C ARG A 40 -1.03 3.18 -0.87
N ASN A 41 -1.37 2.90 -2.11
CA ASN A 41 -2.78 2.95 -2.57
C ASN A 41 -3.64 1.91 -1.86
N GLU A 42 -3.10 0.72 -1.57
CA GLU A 42 -3.78 -0.30 -0.79
C GLU A 42 -4.10 0.19 0.63
N ALA A 43 -3.14 0.81 1.33
CA ALA A 43 -3.37 1.41 2.65
C ALA A 43 -4.46 2.49 2.61
N LYS A 44 -4.41 3.38 1.62
CA LYS A 44 -5.41 4.43 1.43
C LYS A 44 -6.80 3.86 1.16
N ALA A 45 -6.89 2.85 0.30
CA ALA A 45 -8.15 2.18 -0.02
C ALA A 45 -8.75 1.51 1.22
N ALA A 46 -7.93 0.85 2.04
CA ALA A 46 -8.37 0.23 3.29
C ALA A 46 -8.90 1.28 4.29
N LEU A 47 -8.23 2.42 4.43
CA LEU A 47 -8.71 3.51 5.30
C LEU A 47 -10.01 4.14 4.80
N LEU A 48 -10.15 4.34 3.48
CA LEU A 48 -11.40 4.84 2.90
C LEU A 48 -12.55 3.83 3.05
N GLN A 49 -12.25 2.53 2.97
CA GLN A 49 -13.23 1.48 3.25
C GLN A 49 -13.67 1.52 4.72
N ILE A 50 -12.74 1.70 5.68
CA ILE A 50 -13.08 1.90 7.09
C ILE A 50 -14.00 3.10 7.24
N ALA A 51 -13.66 4.26 6.66
CA ALA A 51 -14.48 5.45 6.74
C ALA A 51 -15.91 5.21 6.21
N THR A 52 -16.05 4.59 5.05
CA THR A 52 -17.38 4.28 4.48
C THR A 52 -18.19 3.35 5.38
N ARG A 53 -17.55 2.33 5.97
CA ARG A 53 -18.24 1.39 6.88
C ARG A 53 -18.58 2.02 8.22
N GLN A 54 -17.76 2.96 8.71
CA GLN A 54 -18.04 3.75 9.91
C GLN A 54 -19.30 4.62 9.71
N GLU A 55 -19.45 5.26 8.55
CA GLU A 55 -20.66 6.03 8.26
C GLU A 55 -21.90 5.11 8.19
N SER A 56 -21.78 3.94 7.59
CA SER A 56 -22.88 2.96 7.55
C SER A 56 -23.24 2.46 8.96
N PHE A 57 -22.27 2.24 9.81
CA PHE A 57 -22.48 1.84 11.21
C PHE A 57 -23.14 2.96 12.01
N TYR A 58 -22.69 4.20 11.82
CA TYR A 58 -23.24 5.39 12.48
C TYR A 58 -24.72 5.58 12.18
N LEU A 59 -25.15 5.37 10.94
CA LEU A 59 -26.56 5.49 10.55
C LEU A 59 -27.49 4.52 11.32
N GLN A 60 -26.96 3.41 11.80
CA GLN A 60 -27.74 2.39 12.53
C GLN A 60 -27.61 2.55 14.06
N ASN A 61 -26.48 3.06 14.55
CA ASN A 61 -26.14 3.04 15.97
C ASN A 61 -25.97 4.42 16.60
N ASN A 62 -26.01 5.50 15.81
CA ASN A 62 -25.75 6.89 16.23
C ASN A 62 -24.39 7.08 16.96
N THR A 63 -23.44 6.24 16.66
CA THR A 63 -22.07 6.29 17.19
C THR A 63 -21.12 5.56 16.24
N TYR A 64 -19.84 5.91 16.28
CA TYR A 64 -18.78 5.17 15.61
C TYR A 64 -18.26 4.06 16.53
N THR A 65 -17.45 3.13 15.97
CA THR A 65 -16.90 2.00 16.73
C THR A 65 -15.40 1.82 16.50
N THR A 66 -14.68 1.43 17.56
CA THR A 66 -13.29 1.00 17.45
C THR A 66 -13.17 -0.49 17.09
N ASP A 67 -14.23 -1.27 17.31
CA ASP A 67 -14.25 -2.69 16.95
C ASP A 67 -14.52 -2.87 15.46
N MET A 68 -13.49 -3.25 14.73
CA MET A 68 -13.54 -3.42 13.29
C MET A 68 -14.38 -4.63 12.86
N THR A 69 -14.71 -5.57 13.76
CA THR A 69 -15.65 -6.66 13.44
C THR A 69 -17.06 -6.12 13.20
N ASN A 70 -17.48 -5.08 13.93
CA ASN A 70 -18.73 -4.38 13.69
C ASN A 70 -18.79 -3.68 12.32
N LEU A 71 -17.63 -3.42 11.74
CA LEU A 71 -17.50 -2.88 10.39
C LEU A 71 -17.38 -3.99 9.33
N GLY A 72 -17.49 -5.27 9.73
CA GLY A 72 -17.39 -6.42 8.84
C GLY A 72 -15.96 -6.77 8.41
N PHE A 73 -14.96 -6.43 9.22
CA PHE A 73 -13.59 -6.95 9.09
C PHE A 73 -13.42 -8.25 9.90
N GLY A 74 -12.42 -9.04 9.55
CA GLY A 74 -12.18 -10.34 10.17
C GLY A 74 -11.60 -10.31 11.60
N ALA A 75 -11.22 -9.13 12.10
CA ALA A 75 -10.67 -8.94 13.44
C ALA A 75 -11.09 -7.58 14.01
N ALA A 76 -11.15 -7.48 15.35
CA ALA A 76 -11.53 -6.26 16.05
C ALA A 76 -10.50 -5.13 15.88
N ASN A 77 -9.24 -5.49 15.69
CA ASN A 77 -8.12 -4.57 15.47
C ASN A 77 -7.02 -5.26 14.66
N ASN A 78 -5.97 -4.50 14.30
CA ASN A 78 -4.79 -5.01 13.58
C ASN A 78 -5.13 -5.78 12.30
N VAL A 79 -6.07 -5.24 11.52
CA VAL A 79 -6.44 -5.85 10.23
C VAL A 79 -5.32 -5.62 9.23
N VAL A 80 -4.79 -6.72 8.71
CA VAL A 80 -3.68 -6.69 7.75
C VAL A 80 -4.25 -6.48 6.35
N THR A 81 -3.62 -5.60 5.56
CA THR A 81 -3.96 -5.41 4.15
C THR A 81 -3.60 -6.66 3.32
N SER A 82 -4.19 -6.81 2.12
CA SER A 82 -4.07 -8.04 1.32
C SER A 82 -2.64 -8.42 0.96
N THR A 83 -1.74 -7.44 0.78
CA THR A 83 -0.31 -7.69 0.55
C THR A 83 0.51 -7.90 1.83
N GLY A 84 -0.10 -7.79 3.02
CA GLY A 84 0.60 -7.87 4.29
C GLY A 84 1.50 -6.67 4.62
N THR A 85 1.39 -5.61 3.85
CA THR A 85 2.33 -4.47 3.92
C THR A 85 1.95 -3.45 4.98
N TYR A 86 0.64 -3.24 5.20
CA TYR A 86 0.11 -2.32 6.21
C TYR A 86 -0.82 -3.04 7.16
N ILE A 87 -0.84 -2.58 8.42
CA ILE A 87 -1.88 -2.92 9.39
C ILE A 87 -2.77 -1.70 9.57
N VAL A 88 -4.08 -1.90 9.48
CA VAL A 88 -5.08 -0.85 9.67
C VAL A 88 -5.82 -1.04 10.98
N ASN A 89 -6.09 0.08 11.66
CA ASN A 89 -6.80 0.14 12.93
C ASN A 89 -7.72 1.35 12.98
N VAL A 90 -8.83 1.23 13.70
CA VAL A 90 -9.56 2.36 14.26
C VAL A 90 -8.99 2.64 15.64
N THR A 91 -8.35 3.79 15.82
CA THR A 91 -7.63 4.15 17.05
C THR A 91 -8.49 4.85 18.08
N ALA A 92 -9.55 5.52 17.63
CA ALA A 92 -10.53 6.18 18.49
C ALA A 92 -11.89 6.23 17.76
N ALA A 93 -12.96 6.16 18.53
CA ALA A 93 -14.32 6.36 18.03
C ALA A 93 -15.24 6.79 19.16
N ASP A 94 -16.14 7.72 18.86
CA ASP A 94 -17.19 8.20 19.76
C ASP A 94 -18.47 8.55 18.98
N ALA A 95 -19.43 9.21 19.62
CA ALA A 95 -20.67 9.60 18.96
C ALA A 95 -20.51 10.73 17.92
N SER A 96 -19.35 11.38 17.84
CA SER A 96 -19.14 12.56 17.00
C SER A 96 -18.10 12.36 15.90
N THR A 97 -17.13 11.47 16.12
CA THR A 97 -16.01 11.26 15.20
C THR A 97 -15.33 9.91 15.41
N PHE A 98 -14.48 9.54 14.47
CA PHE A 98 -13.54 8.42 14.59
C PHE A 98 -12.16 8.83 14.09
N ALA A 99 -11.13 8.07 14.46
CA ALA A 99 -9.80 8.17 13.90
C ALA A 99 -9.31 6.77 13.50
N ALA A 100 -8.78 6.64 12.30
CA ALA A 100 -8.21 5.38 11.81
C ALA A 100 -6.82 5.62 11.22
N ASN A 101 -5.96 4.63 11.34
CA ASN A 101 -4.61 4.67 10.78
C ASN A 101 -4.26 3.38 10.03
N ALA A 102 -3.29 3.49 9.13
CA ALA A 102 -2.60 2.39 8.48
C ALA A 102 -1.11 2.53 8.76
N THR A 103 -0.48 1.50 9.31
CA THR A 103 0.94 1.50 9.69
C THR A 103 1.71 0.49 8.87
N TYR A 104 2.81 0.95 8.27
CA TYR A 104 3.71 0.12 7.47
C TYR A 104 4.45 -0.89 8.34
N GLN A 105 4.56 -2.14 7.88
CA GLN A 105 5.09 -3.24 8.68
C GLN A 105 6.54 -3.62 8.35
N ASN A 106 7.04 -3.23 7.19
CA ASN A 106 8.38 -3.63 6.79
C ASN A 106 9.44 -2.58 7.17
N ALA A 107 10.65 -3.04 7.46
CA ALA A 107 11.80 -2.17 7.79
C ALA A 107 12.66 -1.91 6.54
N ASP A 108 12.05 -1.36 5.48
CA ASP A 108 12.75 -1.00 4.25
C ASP A 108 12.73 0.54 4.03
N ALA A 109 13.26 0.98 2.88
CA ALA A 109 13.35 2.41 2.55
C ALA A 109 11.97 3.12 2.48
N GLU A 110 10.87 2.38 2.34
CA GLU A 110 9.51 2.92 2.31
C GLU A 110 9.06 3.35 3.71
N ALA A 111 9.53 2.67 4.78
CA ALA A 111 9.27 3.07 6.15
C ALA A 111 9.74 4.49 6.47
N GLY A 112 10.84 4.93 5.85
CA GLY A 112 11.35 6.30 5.96
C GLY A 112 10.62 7.33 5.08
N LYS A 113 9.71 6.88 4.20
CA LYS A 113 8.98 7.75 3.28
C LYS A 113 7.51 7.92 3.67
N CYS A 114 6.77 6.83 3.79
CA CYS A 114 5.34 6.82 4.07
C CYS A 114 5.00 5.71 5.07
N ALA A 115 5.44 5.89 6.32
CA ALA A 115 5.27 4.91 7.39
C ALA A 115 3.82 4.78 7.85
N THR A 116 3.10 5.89 7.95
CA THR A 116 1.70 5.87 8.40
C THR A 116 0.81 6.71 7.50
N PHE A 117 -0.44 6.30 7.40
CA PHE A 117 -1.55 7.08 6.87
C PHE A 117 -2.61 7.17 7.95
N ALA A 118 -3.31 8.29 8.03
CA ALA A 118 -4.42 8.49 8.96
C ALA A 118 -5.59 9.20 8.27
N ILE A 119 -6.80 8.89 8.74
CA ILE A 119 -8.04 9.56 8.35
C ILE A 119 -8.92 9.72 9.59
N ASP A 120 -9.69 10.79 9.65
CA ASP A 120 -10.69 11.03 10.71
C ASP A 120 -12.12 11.09 10.14
N GLY A 121 -13.11 11.14 11.02
CA GLY A 121 -14.52 11.23 10.65
C GLY A 121 -14.91 12.54 9.94
N ARG A 122 -14.01 13.54 9.89
CA ARG A 122 -14.20 14.79 9.14
C ARG A 122 -13.62 14.70 7.72
N GLY A 123 -12.98 13.56 7.39
CA GLY A 123 -12.30 13.35 6.12
C GLY A 123 -10.90 13.99 6.07
N SER A 124 -10.35 14.47 7.20
CA SER A 124 -8.98 14.96 7.26
C SER A 124 -8.01 13.81 7.04
N LYS A 125 -6.97 14.07 6.27
CA LYS A 125 -5.98 13.07 5.88
C LYS A 125 -4.60 13.52 6.33
N ALA A 126 -3.88 12.63 6.99
CA ALA A 126 -2.50 12.86 7.44
C ALA A 126 -1.61 11.68 7.06
N SER A 127 -0.32 11.90 7.01
CA SER A 127 0.69 10.85 6.81
C SER A 127 2.00 11.23 7.48
N THR A 128 2.79 10.24 7.88
CA THR A 128 4.11 10.44 8.47
C THR A 128 5.15 9.56 7.79
N PRO A 129 6.42 9.95 7.80
CA PRO A 129 6.99 11.21 8.30
C PRO A 129 6.66 12.44 7.43
N TYR A 130 6.05 12.27 6.26
CA TYR A 130 5.74 13.33 5.33
C TYR A 130 4.24 13.42 5.03
N ASN A 131 3.71 14.64 4.91
CA ASN A 131 2.29 14.89 4.69
C ASN A 131 1.81 14.64 3.24
N ASP A 132 2.73 14.53 2.29
CA ASP A 132 2.46 14.40 0.85
C ASP A 132 2.28 12.94 0.38
N CYS A 133 2.30 11.97 1.27
CA CYS A 133 2.10 10.54 0.91
C CYS A 133 0.71 10.25 0.34
N TRP A 134 -0.31 11.03 0.74
CA TRP A 134 -1.65 10.89 0.20
C TRP A 134 -1.75 11.25 -1.29
N THR A 135 -0.95 12.20 -1.77
CA THR A 135 -0.94 12.64 -3.17
C THR A 135 -0.07 11.78 -4.09
N ASN A 136 0.69 10.81 -3.54
CA ASN A 136 1.66 9.99 -4.26
C ASN A 136 2.74 10.79 -5.02
N THR A 137 3.00 12.03 -4.66
CA THR A 137 4.02 12.89 -5.28
C THR A 137 5.43 12.46 -4.91
N ARG A 138 5.60 11.79 -3.77
CA ARG A 138 6.91 11.32 -3.29
C ARG A 138 7.35 10.05 -4.01
N ARG A 139 8.55 10.11 -4.59
CA ARG A 139 9.22 9.02 -5.31
C ARG A 139 10.17 8.23 -4.41
#